data_825c28523711b0081095f4cb78e49dc9
#
_entry.id   825c28523711b0081095f4cb78e49dc9
#
_cell.length_a   1.000
_cell.length_b   1.000
_cell.length_c   1.000
_cell.angle_alpha   90.00
_cell.angle_beta   90.00
_cell.angle_gamma   90.00
#
_symmetry.space_group_name_H-M   'P 1'
#
loop_
_entity.id
_entity.type
_entity.pdbx_description
1 polymer ?
#
loop_
_entity_poly.entity_id
_entity_poly.type
_entity_poly.pdbx_seq_one_letter_code
_entity_poly.pdbx_strand_id
1 'polypeptide(L)'
;AERYGANVVGITVSKEQIELGKKLCDGLPIELRLQDYRETSDGPYDHVISLGMFEHVGYKNYRTYMEVVRRLLKPEGLFLLHTIGGNHSVKNTDPWIEKYIFPNSMLPSVAQIGAAIERFFVMEDWHNFGTDYDKTLMAWYKNVEAHWNELKTKYDERFHRMWKFYLLASAATFRARQSQLWQIVLSPSGIPDGYTSIH
;
A
#
# COMPACT_ATOMS: atom_id res chain seq x y z
N ALA A 1 -17.64 3.04 1.60
CA ALA A 1 -18.91 3.73 1.36
C ALA A 1 -20.09 2.76 1.45
N GLU A 2 -20.27 1.87 0.49
CA GLU A 2 -21.47 1.02 0.35
C GLU A 2 -21.85 0.24 1.63
N ARG A 3 -20.90 -0.44 2.26
CA ARG A 3 -21.16 -1.29 3.44
C ARG A 3 -21.29 -0.54 4.76
N TYR A 4 -20.61 0.59 4.87
CA TYR A 4 -20.47 1.31 6.16
C TYR A 4 -21.01 2.74 6.12
N GLY A 5 -21.62 3.17 5.02
CA GLY A 5 -22.15 4.53 4.88
C GLY A 5 -21.11 5.65 4.95
N ALA A 6 -19.83 5.32 4.72
CA ALA A 6 -18.75 6.30 4.82
C ALA A 6 -18.70 7.21 3.60
N ASN A 7 -18.44 8.51 3.80
CA ASN A 7 -18.02 9.42 2.74
C ASN A 7 -16.52 9.26 2.52
N VAL A 8 -16.09 9.02 1.30
CA VAL A 8 -14.70 8.68 0.99
C VAL A 8 -14.10 9.67 0.00
N VAL A 9 -12.91 10.18 0.30
CA VAL A 9 -12.06 10.90 -0.66
C VAL A 9 -10.87 9.99 -0.99
N GLY A 10 -10.77 9.58 -2.24
CA GLY A 10 -9.66 8.77 -2.76
C GLY A 10 -8.74 9.60 -3.63
N ILE A 11 -7.44 9.52 -3.39
CA ILE A 11 -6.43 10.22 -4.19
C ILE A 11 -5.47 9.23 -4.84
N THR A 12 -5.06 9.52 -6.04
CA THR A 12 -4.00 8.79 -6.76
C THR A 12 -3.38 9.70 -7.82
N VAL A 13 -2.15 9.39 -8.23
CA VAL A 13 -1.48 10.04 -9.38
C VAL A 13 -1.65 9.24 -10.68
N SER A 14 -2.35 8.09 -10.67
CA SER A 14 -2.64 7.28 -11.85
C SER A 14 -3.98 7.68 -12.48
N LYS A 15 -3.93 8.08 -13.75
CA LYS A 15 -5.14 8.39 -14.55
C LYS A 15 -6.00 7.14 -14.75
N GLU A 16 -5.37 6.00 -14.99
CA GLU A 16 -6.05 4.72 -15.21
C GLU A 16 -6.84 4.28 -13.95
N GLN A 17 -6.26 4.48 -12.77
CA GLN A 17 -6.96 4.21 -11.51
C GLN A 17 -8.17 5.13 -11.32
N ILE A 18 -8.07 6.42 -11.68
CA ILE A 18 -9.19 7.36 -11.60
C ILE A 18 -10.31 6.95 -12.57
N GLU A 19 -9.97 6.62 -13.81
CA GLU A 19 -10.95 6.22 -14.82
C GLU A 19 -11.70 4.94 -14.42
N LEU A 20 -10.97 3.94 -13.96
CA LEU A 20 -11.57 2.69 -13.48
C LEU A 20 -12.38 2.92 -12.19
N GLY A 21 -11.81 3.66 -11.25
CA GLY A 21 -12.45 3.95 -9.96
C GLY A 21 -13.77 4.69 -10.12
N LYS A 22 -13.85 5.70 -10.99
CA LYS A 22 -15.11 6.40 -11.29
C LYS A 22 -16.20 5.48 -11.80
N LYS A 23 -15.85 4.49 -12.63
CA LYS A 23 -16.83 3.49 -13.13
C LYS A 23 -17.30 2.54 -12.03
N LEU A 24 -16.38 2.12 -11.15
CA LEU A 24 -16.68 1.16 -10.07
C LEU A 24 -17.43 1.81 -8.90
N CYS A 25 -17.25 3.10 -8.70
CA CYS A 25 -17.79 3.85 -7.56
C CYS A 25 -19.00 4.73 -7.94
N ASP A 26 -19.54 4.56 -9.15
CA ASP A 26 -20.69 5.35 -9.61
C ASP A 26 -21.90 5.19 -8.67
N GLY A 27 -22.51 6.32 -8.31
CA GLY A 27 -23.63 6.35 -7.37
C GLY A 27 -23.27 6.19 -5.89
N LEU A 28 -21.99 6.01 -5.54
CA LEU A 28 -21.54 5.96 -4.15
C LEU A 28 -21.02 7.34 -3.67
N PRO A 29 -21.07 7.63 -2.36
CA PRO A 29 -20.52 8.86 -1.79
C PRO A 29 -18.97 8.82 -1.75
N ILE A 30 -18.37 8.73 -2.94
CA ILE A 30 -16.91 8.63 -3.14
C ILE A 30 -16.46 9.70 -4.12
N GLU A 31 -15.56 10.55 -3.69
CA GLU A 31 -14.84 11.50 -4.54
C GLU A 31 -13.45 10.95 -4.88
N LEU A 32 -13.14 10.82 -6.17
CA LEU A 32 -11.83 10.36 -6.65
C LEU A 32 -11.09 11.52 -7.32
N ARG A 33 -9.87 11.78 -6.86
CA ARG A 33 -9.03 12.90 -7.32
C ARG A 33 -7.72 12.41 -7.91
N LEU A 34 -7.36 12.93 -9.08
CA LEU A 34 -6.01 12.81 -9.63
C LEU A 34 -5.14 13.87 -8.94
N GLN A 35 -4.52 13.51 -7.82
CA GLN A 35 -3.89 14.47 -6.92
C GLN A 35 -2.70 13.84 -6.20
N ASP A 36 -1.63 14.62 -6.03
CA ASP A 36 -0.52 14.29 -5.14
C ASP A 36 -0.96 14.44 -3.68
N TYR A 37 -0.60 13.50 -2.82
CA TYR A 37 -0.96 13.54 -1.39
C TYR A 37 -0.49 14.82 -0.69
N ARG A 38 0.60 15.43 -1.14
CA ARG A 38 1.16 16.67 -0.57
C ARG A 38 0.25 17.88 -0.76
N GLU A 39 -0.60 17.84 -1.78
CA GLU A 39 -1.54 18.91 -2.13
C GLU A 39 -2.89 18.78 -1.41
N THR A 40 -3.11 17.68 -0.68
CA THR A 40 -4.35 17.46 0.06
C THR A 40 -4.40 18.40 1.27
N SER A 41 -5.46 19.23 1.36
CA SER A 41 -5.59 20.28 2.38
C SER A 41 -6.98 20.37 3.02
N ASP A 42 -7.93 19.57 2.58
CA ASP A 42 -9.35 19.62 2.94
C ASP A 42 -9.75 18.69 4.09
N GLY A 43 -8.86 18.37 4.99
CA GLY A 43 -9.15 17.67 6.24
C GLY A 43 -9.80 18.57 7.31
N PRO A 44 -9.93 18.11 8.55
CA PRO A 44 -9.49 16.79 9.01
C PRO A 44 -10.51 15.68 8.72
N TYR A 45 -10.01 14.49 8.45
CA TYR A 45 -10.78 13.26 8.24
C TYR A 45 -10.89 12.43 9.52
N ASP A 46 -11.95 11.63 9.65
CA ASP A 46 -12.10 10.68 10.74
C ASP A 46 -11.03 9.60 10.71
N HIS A 47 -10.74 9.07 9.53
CA HIS A 47 -9.74 8.04 9.32
C HIS A 47 -8.99 8.26 8.01
N VAL A 48 -7.74 7.79 7.95
CA VAL A 48 -6.93 7.74 6.73
C VAL A 48 -6.48 6.30 6.49
N ILE A 49 -6.55 5.86 5.25
CA ILE A 49 -6.11 4.51 4.83
C ILE A 49 -5.15 4.67 3.65
N SER A 50 -4.00 4.01 3.73
CA SER A 50 -3.01 3.96 2.66
C SER A 50 -2.67 2.52 2.34
N LEU A 51 -2.91 2.11 1.09
CA LEU A 51 -2.74 0.74 0.63
C LEU A 51 -1.77 0.70 -0.55
N GLY A 52 -0.56 0.12 -0.35
CA GLY A 52 0.43 -0.08 -1.41
C GLY A 52 0.96 1.22 -2.04
N MET A 53 0.83 2.34 -1.36
CA MET A 53 1.30 3.64 -1.82
C MET A 53 2.67 3.98 -1.23
N PHE A 54 2.93 3.58 0.01
CA PHE A 54 4.11 3.98 0.77
C PHE A 54 5.41 3.50 0.13
N GLU A 55 5.36 2.39 -0.59
CA GLU A 55 6.46 1.85 -1.39
C GLU A 55 6.90 2.80 -2.51
N HIS A 56 6.04 3.72 -2.94
CA HIS A 56 6.31 4.71 -4.00
C HIS A 56 6.62 6.11 -3.48
N VAL A 57 6.54 6.34 -2.16
CA VAL A 57 6.83 7.63 -1.53
C VAL A 57 8.34 7.92 -1.51
N GLY A 58 9.16 6.88 -1.30
CA GLY A 58 10.61 6.98 -1.18
C GLY A 58 11.07 7.48 0.20
N TYR A 59 12.18 6.90 0.70
CA TYR A 59 12.63 7.10 2.09
C TYR A 59 12.88 8.57 2.49
N LYS A 60 13.27 9.42 1.55
CA LYS A 60 13.49 10.85 1.79
C LYS A 60 12.20 11.61 2.13
N ASN A 61 11.06 11.08 1.69
CA ASN A 61 9.77 11.71 1.86
C ASN A 61 8.90 11.05 2.95
N TYR A 62 9.36 9.96 3.58
CA TYR A 62 8.54 9.24 4.57
C TYR A 62 8.10 10.14 5.71
N ARG A 63 8.98 11.02 6.21
CA ARG A 63 8.61 11.97 7.25
C ARG A 63 7.58 12.98 6.79
N THR A 64 7.77 13.60 5.64
CA THR A 64 6.80 14.54 5.03
C THR A 64 5.44 13.86 4.81
N TYR A 65 5.46 12.58 4.38
CA TYR A 65 4.24 11.81 4.23
C TYR A 65 3.49 11.65 5.56
N MET A 66 4.19 11.31 6.65
CA MET A 66 3.59 11.20 7.98
C MET A 66 3.08 12.56 8.50
N GLU A 67 3.79 13.66 8.23
CA GLU A 67 3.34 15.02 8.55
C GLU A 67 2.02 15.37 7.86
N VAL A 68 1.91 15.05 6.57
CA VAL A 68 0.67 15.28 5.81
C VAL A 68 -0.48 14.45 6.39
N VAL A 69 -0.28 13.15 6.61
CA VAL A 69 -1.31 12.30 7.20
C VAL A 69 -1.73 12.81 8.58
N ARG A 70 -0.77 13.21 9.42
CA ARG A 70 -1.06 13.76 10.75
C ARG A 70 -1.92 15.02 10.70
N ARG A 71 -1.66 15.90 9.74
CA ARG A 71 -2.44 17.12 9.51
C ARG A 71 -3.86 16.84 9.05
N LEU A 72 -4.04 15.77 8.27
CA LEU A 72 -5.32 15.40 7.68
C LEU A 72 -6.22 14.60 8.62
N LEU A 73 -5.72 14.13 9.76
CA LEU A 73 -6.49 13.36 10.73
C LEU A 73 -7.08 14.22 11.85
N LYS A 74 -8.30 13.89 12.26
CA LYS A 74 -8.87 14.35 13.53
C LYS A 74 -8.02 13.83 14.71
N PRO A 75 -8.08 14.49 15.88
CA PRO A 75 -7.33 14.05 17.07
C PRO A 75 -7.59 12.60 17.48
N GLU A 76 -8.82 12.12 17.32
CA GLU A 76 -9.25 10.75 17.64
C GLU A 76 -9.21 9.81 16.42
N GLY A 77 -8.71 10.27 15.28
CA GLY A 77 -8.68 9.54 14.04
C GLY A 77 -7.64 8.41 14.05
N LEU A 78 -7.87 7.41 13.20
CA LEU A 78 -6.91 6.34 12.98
C LEU A 78 -6.32 6.42 11.57
N PHE A 79 -5.04 6.11 11.49
CA PHE A 79 -4.35 5.92 10.22
C PHE A 79 -3.95 4.45 10.06
N LEU A 80 -4.47 3.79 9.03
CA LEU A 80 -4.05 2.45 8.62
C LEU A 80 -3.04 2.56 7.48
N LEU A 81 -1.80 2.14 7.74
CA LEU A 81 -0.77 1.99 6.75
C LEU A 81 -0.61 0.50 6.38
N HIS A 82 -0.99 0.15 5.15
CA HIS A 82 -0.76 -1.18 4.58
C HIS A 82 0.37 -1.08 3.56
N THR A 83 1.47 -1.76 3.83
CA THR A 83 2.68 -1.69 3.00
C THR A 83 3.46 -3.00 3.00
N ILE A 84 4.05 -3.32 1.86
CA ILE A 84 5.12 -4.32 1.80
C ILE A 84 6.36 -3.69 2.43
N GLY A 85 7.13 -4.49 3.17
CA GLY A 85 8.36 -4.03 3.78
C GLY A 85 9.45 -5.09 3.78
N GLY A 86 10.65 -4.67 4.19
CA GLY A 86 11.84 -5.51 4.27
C GLY A 86 12.48 -5.47 5.65
N ASN A 87 13.31 -6.47 5.93
CA ASN A 87 13.99 -6.60 7.22
C ASN A 87 15.16 -5.62 7.41
N HIS A 88 15.64 -5.01 6.33
CA HIS A 88 16.78 -4.10 6.33
C HIS A 88 16.45 -2.80 5.62
N SER A 89 17.01 -1.70 6.12
CA SER A 89 16.88 -0.40 5.47
C SER A 89 17.66 -0.37 4.16
N VAL A 90 16.97 -0.07 3.07
CA VAL A 90 17.56 0.09 1.74
C VAL A 90 17.25 1.50 1.22
N LYS A 91 17.96 1.93 0.18
CA LYS A 91 17.76 3.23 -0.47
C LYS A 91 17.33 3.09 -1.92
N ASN A 92 17.40 1.89 -2.46
CA ASN A 92 17.05 1.55 -3.84
C ASN A 92 16.26 0.24 -3.83
N THR A 93 15.45 0.04 -4.87
CA THR A 93 14.82 -1.25 -5.10
C THR A 93 15.74 -2.19 -5.89
N ASP A 94 15.36 -3.44 -6.04
CA ASP A 94 16.04 -4.39 -6.91
C ASP A 94 16.02 -3.87 -8.37
N PRO A 95 17.15 -3.87 -9.11
CA PRO A 95 17.23 -3.29 -10.44
C PRO A 95 16.29 -3.94 -11.46
N TRP A 96 15.98 -5.24 -11.31
CA TRP A 96 15.05 -5.92 -12.20
C TRP A 96 13.60 -5.50 -11.90
N ILE A 97 13.23 -5.41 -10.61
CA ILE A 97 11.90 -4.92 -10.17
C ILE A 97 11.71 -3.47 -10.62
N GLU A 98 12.71 -2.62 -10.43
CA GLU A 98 12.67 -1.22 -10.85
C GLU A 98 12.45 -1.08 -12.35
N LYS A 99 13.15 -1.89 -13.15
CA LYS A 99 13.09 -1.79 -14.60
C LYS A 99 11.79 -2.31 -15.20
N TYR A 100 11.22 -3.38 -14.64
CA TYR A 100 10.16 -4.13 -15.32
C TYR A 100 8.81 -4.10 -14.62
N ILE A 101 8.75 -3.82 -13.31
CA ILE A 101 7.52 -3.97 -12.52
C ILE A 101 7.13 -2.66 -11.84
N PHE A 102 7.98 -2.12 -10.97
CA PHE A 102 7.69 -0.95 -10.12
C PHE A 102 8.81 0.09 -10.18
N PRO A 103 8.85 0.90 -11.25
CA PRO A 103 9.80 2.00 -11.33
C PRO A 103 9.69 2.95 -10.13
N ASN A 104 10.83 3.39 -9.61
CA ASN A 104 10.94 4.31 -8.46
C ASN A 104 10.28 3.78 -7.17
N SER A 105 10.09 2.48 -7.02
CA SER A 105 9.60 1.90 -5.77
C SER A 105 10.74 1.58 -4.80
N MET A 106 10.39 1.41 -3.52
CA MET A 106 11.33 0.99 -2.50
C MET A 106 10.57 0.40 -1.31
N LEU A 107 11.01 -0.75 -0.81
CA LEU A 107 10.40 -1.36 0.36
C LEU A 107 10.95 -0.71 1.64
N PRO A 108 10.10 -0.15 2.52
CA PRO A 108 10.54 0.37 3.81
C PRO A 108 10.98 -0.74 4.76
N SER A 109 11.85 -0.41 5.72
CA SER A 109 12.13 -1.26 6.88
C SER A 109 11.36 -0.78 8.11
N VAL A 110 11.32 -1.62 9.16
CA VAL A 110 10.77 -1.26 10.49
C VAL A 110 11.47 0.01 11.02
N ALA A 111 12.80 0.10 10.89
CA ALA A 111 13.56 1.26 11.35
C ALA A 111 13.19 2.55 10.59
N GLN A 112 12.97 2.46 9.27
CA GLN A 112 12.59 3.61 8.45
C GLN A 112 11.16 4.08 8.77
N ILE A 113 10.23 3.15 8.96
CA ILE A 113 8.87 3.48 9.40
C ILE A 113 8.89 4.07 10.80
N GLY A 114 9.59 3.43 11.76
CA GLY A 114 9.71 3.93 13.12
C GLY A 114 10.25 5.36 13.18
N ALA A 115 11.33 5.64 12.44
CA ALA A 115 11.88 6.99 12.35
C ALA A 115 10.93 8.01 11.71
N ALA A 116 10.09 7.57 10.75
CA ALA A 116 9.13 8.44 10.08
C ALA A 116 7.94 8.84 10.97
N ILE A 117 7.45 7.92 11.80
CA ILE A 117 6.30 8.14 12.70
C ILE A 117 6.69 8.82 14.01
N GLU A 118 7.97 8.82 14.38
CA GLU A 118 8.44 9.39 15.65
C GLU A 118 7.96 10.84 15.83
N ARG A 119 7.33 11.17 16.97
CA ARG A 119 6.72 12.45 17.34
C ARG A 119 5.44 12.81 16.58
N PHE A 120 4.99 12.01 15.62
CA PHE A 120 3.74 12.26 14.89
C PHE A 120 2.60 11.37 15.34
N PHE A 121 2.94 10.11 15.67
CA PHE A 121 1.95 9.08 15.95
C PHE A 121 2.36 8.20 17.13
N VAL A 122 1.35 7.71 17.82
CA VAL A 122 1.42 6.52 18.67
C VAL A 122 1.15 5.31 17.78
N MET A 123 1.97 4.26 17.89
CA MET A 123 1.74 2.98 17.23
C MET A 123 0.77 2.17 18.08
N GLU A 124 -0.43 1.95 17.56
CA GLU A 124 -1.47 1.19 18.25
C GLU A 124 -1.35 -0.31 17.98
N ASP A 125 -1.03 -0.68 16.73
CA ASP A 125 -0.91 -2.06 16.32
C ASP A 125 0.03 -2.24 15.13
N TRP A 126 0.69 -3.40 15.06
CA TRP A 126 1.54 -3.78 13.93
C TRP A 126 1.34 -5.25 13.59
N HIS A 127 0.45 -5.53 12.68
CA HIS A 127 0.20 -6.88 12.19
C HIS A 127 1.11 -7.23 11.01
N ASN A 128 1.81 -8.38 11.07
CA ASN A 128 2.64 -8.90 10.00
C ASN A 128 2.05 -10.21 9.46
N PHE A 129 1.56 -10.18 8.25
CA PHE A 129 0.98 -11.33 7.56
C PHE A 129 1.64 -11.62 6.20
N GLY A 130 2.95 -11.38 6.12
CA GLY A 130 3.74 -11.59 4.90
C GLY A 130 3.63 -13.00 4.33
N THR A 131 3.51 -14.04 5.16
CA THR A 131 3.34 -15.43 4.70
C THR A 131 2.03 -15.67 3.96
N ASP A 132 0.98 -14.86 4.21
CA ASP A 132 -0.27 -14.96 3.47
C ASP A 132 -0.16 -14.35 2.07
N TYR A 133 0.76 -13.41 1.89
CA TYR A 133 1.00 -12.84 0.56
C TYR A 133 1.72 -13.81 -0.39
N ASP A 134 2.52 -14.74 0.13
CA ASP A 134 3.00 -15.90 -0.65
C ASP A 134 1.82 -16.68 -1.25
N LYS A 135 0.80 -16.99 -0.45
CA LYS A 135 -0.41 -17.69 -0.92
C LYS A 135 -1.15 -16.88 -1.98
N THR A 136 -1.26 -15.55 -1.79
CA THR A 136 -1.88 -14.64 -2.75
C THR A 136 -1.13 -14.63 -4.09
N LEU A 137 0.20 -14.48 -4.07
CA LEU A 137 1.03 -14.49 -5.27
C LEU A 137 0.96 -15.83 -6.00
N MET A 138 0.93 -16.94 -5.28
CA MET A 138 0.76 -18.27 -5.88
C MET A 138 -0.64 -18.46 -6.49
N ALA A 139 -1.68 -17.86 -5.90
CA ALA A 139 -3.02 -17.87 -6.49
C ALA A 139 -3.06 -17.02 -7.78
N TRP A 140 -2.44 -15.85 -7.78
CA TRP A 140 -2.31 -15.03 -8.99
C TRP A 140 -1.53 -15.75 -10.09
N TYR A 141 -0.43 -16.43 -9.74
CA TYR A 141 0.33 -17.23 -10.68
C TYR A 141 -0.53 -18.32 -11.33
N LYS A 142 -1.28 -19.09 -10.53
CA LYS A 142 -2.19 -20.14 -11.03
C LYS A 142 -3.25 -19.55 -11.96
N ASN A 143 -3.82 -18.39 -11.62
CA ASN A 143 -4.83 -17.72 -12.45
C ASN A 143 -4.24 -17.30 -13.80
N VAL A 144 -3.05 -16.72 -13.83
CA VAL A 144 -2.37 -16.32 -15.07
C VAL A 144 -2.09 -17.54 -15.96
N GLU A 145 -1.55 -18.62 -15.39
CA GLU A 145 -1.27 -19.85 -16.16
C GLU A 145 -2.57 -20.47 -16.72
N ALA A 146 -3.63 -20.51 -15.92
CA ALA A 146 -4.91 -21.08 -16.36
C ALA A 146 -5.56 -20.29 -17.51
N HIS A 147 -5.39 -18.96 -17.52
CA HIS A 147 -5.98 -18.06 -18.54
C HIS A 147 -4.98 -17.57 -19.59
N TRP A 148 -3.78 -18.17 -19.65
CA TRP A 148 -2.76 -17.71 -20.59
C TRP A 148 -3.23 -17.77 -22.05
N ASN A 149 -4.03 -18.77 -22.42
CA ASN A 149 -4.57 -18.85 -23.78
C ASN A 149 -5.43 -17.66 -24.19
N GLU A 150 -6.08 -17.00 -23.25
CA GLU A 150 -6.83 -15.77 -23.48
C GLU A 150 -5.91 -14.56 -23.47
N LEU A 151 -4.98 -14.52 -22.51
CA LEU A 151 -4.03 -13.41 -22.32
C LEU A 151 -3.03 -13.26 -23.47
N LYS A 152 -2.59 -14.35 -24.10
CA LYS A 152 -1.64 -14.33 -25.22
C LYS A 152 -2.14 -13.60 -26.47
N THR A 153 -3.43 -13.29 -26.54
CA THR A 153 -4.00 -12.42 -27.59
C THR A 153 -3.59 -10.95 -27.43
N LYS A 154 -3.19 -10.54 -26.20
CA LYS A 154 -2.82 -9.16 -25.84
C LYS A 154 -1.36 -9.04 -25.40
N TYR A 155 -0.76 -10.12 -24.92
CA TYR A 155 0.58 -10.14 -24.35
C TYR A 155 1.43 -11.21 -25.03
N ASP A 156 2.71 -10.92 -25.24
CA ASP A 156 3.66 -11.83 -25.88
C ASP A 156 4.30 -12.82 -24.87
N GLU A 157 5.04 -13.78 -25.39
CA GLU A 157 5.78 -14.78 -24.60
C GLU A 157 6.86 -14.15 -23.70
N ARG A 158 7.38 -12.98 -24.04
CA ARG A 158 8.34 -12.25 -23.21
C ARG A 158 7.65 -11.73 -21.95
N PHE A 159 6.45 -11.15 -22.11
CA PHE A 159 5.62 -10.73 -20.97
C PHE A 159 5.26 -11.91 -20.08
N HIS A 160 4.86 -13.06 -20.66
CA HIS A 160 4.54 -14.26 -19.90
C HIS A 160 5.69 -14.69 -18.99
N ARG A 161 6.90 -14.83 -19.55
CA ARG A 161 8.10 -15.21 -18.78
C ARG A 161 8.45 -14.18 -17.71
N MET A 162 8.35 -12.90 -18.03
CA MET A 162 8.60 -11.79 -17.10
C MET A 162 7.62 -11.83 -15.92
N TRP A 163 6.32 -11.97 -16.21
CA TRP A 163 5.26 -11.97 -15.20
C TRP A 163 5.32 -13.22 -14.32
N LYS A 164 5.55 -14.38 -14.92
CA LYS A 164 5.81 -15.62 -14.20
C LYS A 164 7.00 -15.51 -13.25
N PHE A 165 8.12 -14.97 -13.73
CA PHE A 165 9.29 -14.74 -12.89
C PHE A 165 8.97 -13.81 -11.72
N TYR A 166 8.30 -12.70 -11.98
CA TYR A 166 7.88 -11.74 -10.95
C TYR A 166 7.05 -12.41 -9.85
N LEU A 167 5.99 -13.12 -10.22
CA LEU A 167 5.08 -13.74 -9.25
C LEU A 167 5.78 -14.80 -8.40
N LEU A 168 6.57 -15.68 -9.03
CA LEU A 168 7.28 -16.75 -8.34
C LEU A 168 8.44 -16.24 -7.48
N ALA A 169 9.23 -15.30 -7.98
CA ALA A 169 10.31 -14.67 -7.22
C ALA A 169 9.77 -13.92 -6.02
N SER A 170 8.70 -13.12 -6.19
CA SER A 170 8.05 -12.42 -5.09
C SER A 170 7.48 -13.39 -4.05
N ALA A 171 6.78 -14.45 -4.47
CA ALA A 171 6.30 -15.50 -3.55
C ALA A 171 7.46 -16.12 -2.74
N ALA A 172 8.59 -16.37 -3.40
CA ALA A 172 9.79 -16.91 -2.74
C ALA A 172 10.36 -15.97 -1.68
N THR A 173 10.38 -14.64 -1.92
CA THR A 173 10.88 -13.66 -0.91
C THR A 173 10.00 -13.61 0.34
N PHE A 174 8.67 -13.70 0.18
CA PHE A 174 7.75 -13.78 1.33
C PHE A 174 7.88 -15.10 2.08
N ARG A 175 7.97 -16.23 1.36
CA ARG A 175 8.19 -17.57 1.93
C ARG A 175 9.51 -17.65 2.69
N ALA A 176 10.58 -17.06 2.16
CA ALA A 176 11.89 -16.96 2.79
C ALA A 176 11.97 -15.90 3.89
N ARG A 177 10.88 -15.18 4.19
CA ARG A 177 10.79 -14.12 5.21
C ARG A 177 11.73 -12.94 4.95
N GLN A 178 12.16 -12.74 3.71
CA GLN A 178 12.93 -11.57 3.29
C GLN A 178 12.05 -10.35 3.06
N SER A 179 10.86 -10.57 2.48
CA SER A 179 9.80 -9.57 2.38
C SER A 179 8.72 -9.82 3.43
N GLN A 180 8.12 -8.74 3.90
CA GLN A 180 7.04 -8.73 4.89
C GLN A 180 5.85 -7.96 4.31
N LEU A 181 4.65 -8.20 4.88
CA LEU A 181 3.48 -7.39 4.59
C LEU A 181 2.90 -6.93 5.91
N TRP A 182 2.75 -5.62 6.07
CA TRP A 182 2.31 -5.02 7.32
C TRP A 182 1.01 -4.24 7.16
N GLN A 183 0.17 -4.36 8.17
CA GLN A 183 -0.88 -3.40 8.50
C GLN A 183 -0.49 -2.76 9.82
N ILE A 184 -0.32 -1.44 9.81
CA ILE A 184 0.12 -0.65 10.95
C ILE A 184 -0.97 0.34 11.27
N VAL A 185 -1.51 0.27 12.48
CA VAL A 185 -2.51 1.21 12.98
C VAL A 185 -1.81 2.27 13.81
N LEU A 186 -2.04 3.51 13.45
CA LEU A 186 -1.43 4.67 14.05
C LEU A 186 -2.51 5.66 14.51
N SER A 187 -2.33 6.27 15.67
CA SER A 187 -3.19 7.35 16.17
C SER A 187 -2.38 8.62 16.42
N PRO A 188 -2.98 9.81 16.31
CA PRO A 188 -2.30 11.07 16.57
C PRO A 188 -1.78 11.25 18.00
N SER A 189 -2.48 10.70 19.00
CA SER A 189 -2.20 10.99 20.42
C SER A 189 -2.40 9.80 21.36
N GLY A 190 -2.62 8.62 20.80
CA GLY A 190 -3.01 7.41 21.55
C GLY A 190 -4.53 7.30 21.71
N ILE A 191 -5.03 6.05 21.63
CA ILE A 191 -6.43 5.75 21.92
C ILE A 191 -6.59 5.63 23.44
N PRO A 192 -7.52 6.37 24.09
CA PRO A 192 -7.84 6.16 25.49
C PRO A 192 -8.18 4.69 25.74
N ASP A 193 -7.63 4.11 26.80
CA ASP A 193 -7.77 2.69 27.17
C ASP A 193 -7.14 1.68 26.18
N GLY A 194 -6.43 2.17 25.15
CA GLY A 194 -5.72 1.36 24.16
C GLY A 194 -6.58 0.92 22.98
N TYR A 195 -5.91 0.53 21.92
CA TYR A 195 -6.53 -0.02 20.70
C TYR A 195 -6.78 -1.52 20.84
N THR A 196 -7.99 -1.96 20.54
CA THR A 196 -8.28 -3.40 20.48
C THR A 196 -8.04 -3.93 19.07
N SER A 197 -7.02 -4.78 18.93
CA SER A 197 -6.74 -5.43 17.67
C SER A 197 -7.87 -6.37 17.24
N ILE A 198 -8.11 -6.45 15.92
CA ILE A 198 -9.17 -7.30 15.33
C ILE A 198 -8.61 -8.59 14.71
N HIS A 199 -7.34 -8.93 14.96
CA HIS A 199 -6.69 -10.15 14.48
C HIS A 199 -6.14 -11.01 15.61
#